data_98a39b5b0c617487bb09c67252e456a1
#
_entry.id   98a39b5b0c617487bb09c67252e456a1
#
_cell.length_a   1.000
_cell.length_b   1.000
_cell.length_c   1.000
_cell.angle_alpha   90.00
_cell.angle_beta   90.00
_cell.angle_gamma   90.00
#
_symmetry.space_group_name_H-M   'P 1'
#
loop_
_entity.id
_entity.type
_entity.pdbx_description
1 polymer ?
#
loop_
_entity_poly.entity_id
_entity_poly.type
_entity_poly.pdbx_seq_one_letter_code
_entity_poly.pdbx_strand_id
1 'polypeptide(L)'
;MIVLKKAAIFFVLIGTTLLFTACPSQTNISKINSNPDRYRGKEVGIAGRVTDSYGALGVGAYEIDDGSGRIWVATKRGVPSRGSHVGAKGYIHNGFNFAGRRFGTVLEETDRRSR
;
A
#
# COMPACT_ATOMS: atom_id res chain seq x y z
N MET A 1 45.33 2.82 20.97
CA MET A 1 44.48 1.76 21.47
C MET A 1 43.05 2.24 21.70
N ILE A 2 42.85 3.31 22.45
CA ILE A 2 41.51 3.88 22.73
C ILE A 2 40.82 4.33 21.43
N VAL A 3 41.54 4.88 20.47
CA VAL A 3 41.03 5.36 19.20
C VAL A 3 40.45 4.22 18.34
N LEU A 4 41.06 3.03 18.36
CA LEU A 4 40.58 1.87 17.64
C LEU A 4 39.24 1.34 18.16
N LYS A 5 39.01 1.38 19.49
CA LYS A 5 37.74 0.99 20.06
C LYS A 5 36.60 1.94 19.66
N LYS A 6 36.86 3.24 19.64
CA LYS A 6 35.86 4.23 19.17
C LYS A 6 35.50 4.06 17.72
N ALA A 7 36.47 3.76 16.86
CA ALA A 7 36.22 3.51 15.44
C ALA A 7 35.35 2.28 15.22
N ALA A 8 35.55 1.19 15.99
CA ALA A 8 34.76 -0.02 15.90
C ALA A 8 33.29 0.22 16.29
N ILE A 9 33.03 0.98 17.35
CA ILE A 9 31.67 1.32 17.79
C ILE A 9 30.96 2.16 16.72
N PHE A 10 31.64 3.12 16.15
CA PHE A 10 31.07 3.97 15.10
C PHE A 10 30.66 3.16 13.86
N PHE A 11 31.43 2.17 13.48
CA PHE A 11 31.13 1.31 12.34
C PHE A 11 29.87 0.47 12.57
N VAL A 12 29.66 -0.03 13.76
CA VAL A 12 28.44 -0.78 14.14
C VAL A 12 27.19 0.10 14.03
N LEU A 13 27.25 1.33 14.46
CA LEU A 13 26.12 2.28 14.38
C LEU A 13 25.72 2.56 12.91
N ILE A 14 26.66 2.72 12.02
CA ILE A 14 26.39 2.92 10.59
C ILE A 14 25.67 1.69 10.00
N GLY A 15 26.12 0.48 10.34
CA GLY A 15 25.48 -0.75 9.88
C GLY A 15 24.02 -0.87 10.32
N THR A 16 23.71 -0.50 11.56
CA THR A 16 22.36 -0.51 12.11
C THR A 16 21.46 0.49 11.38
N THR A 17 21.94 1.69 11.07
CA THR A 17 21.18 2.71 10.34
C THR A 17 20.79 2.24 8.94
N LEU A 18 21.68 1.54 8.24
CA LEU A 18 21.40 1.03 6.90
C LEU A 18 20.25 0.00 6.88
N LEU A 19 20.08 -0.80 7.94
CA LEU A 19 18.99 -1.76 8.06
C LEU A 19 17.62 -1.08 8.11
N PHE A 20 17.49 0.08 8.76
CA PHE A 20 16.24 0.84 8.81
C PHE A 20 15.82 1.42 7.47
N THR A 21 16.76 1.77 6.59
CA THR A 21 16.44 2.35 5.29
C THR A 21 15.86 1.32 4.29
N ALA A 22 15.95 0.02 4.59
CA ALA A 22 15.41 -1.04 3.74
C ALA A 22 13.91 -1.30 3.94
N CYS A 23 13.26 -0.69 4.95
CA CYS A 23 11.82 -0.87 5.19
C CYS A 23 11.00 -0.09 4.17
N PRO A 24 10.05 -0.74 3.45
CA PRO A 24 9.18 -0.03 2.52
C PRO A 24 8.24 0.91 3.29
N SER A 25 8.06 2.12 2.77
CA SER A 25 7.15 3.11 3.34
C SER A 25 5.76 2.98 2.73
N GLN A 26 4.73 3.21 3.54
CA GLN A 26 3.35 3.29 3.08
C GLN A 26 3.07 4.70 2.56
N THR A 27 2.17 4.78 1.58
CA THR A 27 1.72 6.04 1.00
C THR A 27 0.34 6.39 1.52
N ASN A 28 0.11 7.66 1.87
CA ASN A 28 -1.21 8.13 2.25
C ASN A 28 -2.16 8.15 1.05
N ILE A 29 -3.36 7.65 1.25
CA ILE A 29 -4.38 7.59 0.19
C ILE A 29 -4.73 8.99 -0.31
N SER A 30 -4.80 10.00 0.58
CA SER A 30 -5.06 11.38 0.17
C SER A 30 -4.04 11.92 -0.83
N LYS A 31 -2.78 11.54 -0.70
CA LYS A 31 -1.73 11.94 -1.64
C LYS A 31 -1.92 11.32 -3.02
N ILE A 32 -2.34 10.05 -3.05
CA ILE A 32 -2.63 9.35 -4.30
C ILE A 32 -3.82 10.00 -5.00
N ASN A 33 -4.91 10.26 -4.26
CA ASN A 33 -6.12 10.83 -4.82
C ASN A 33 -5.93 12.27 -5.31
N SER A 34 -5.06 13.06 -4.67
CA SER A 34 -4.80 14.43 -5.07
C SER A 34 -3.96 14.53 -6.34
N ASN A 35 -3.10 13.56 -6.60
CA ASN A 35 -2.25 13.53 -7.80
C ASN A 35 -1.93 12.10 -8.22
N PRO A 36 -2.89 11.38 -8.82
CA PRO A 36 -2.68 9.97 -9.20
C PRO A 36 -1.54 9.78 -10.20
N ASP A 37 -1.34 10.73 -11.10
CA ASP A 37 -0.32 10.63 -12.15
C ASP A 37 1.10 10.55 -11.59
N ARG A 38 1.33 11.12 -10.42
CA ARG A 38 2.63 11.05 -9.75
C ARG A 38 3.04 9.62 -9.40
N TYR A 39 2.05 8.75 -9.19
CA TYR A 39 2.27 7.37 -8.75
C TYR A 39 2.14 6.36 -9.89
N ARG A 40 1.81 6.82 -11.08
CA ARG A 40 1.65 5.93 -12.25
C ARG A 40 2.97 5.23 -12.58
N GLY A 41 2.88 3.92 -12.83
CA GLY A 41 4.04 3.10 -13.13
C GLY A 41 4.89 2.71 -11.94
N LYS A 42 4.49 3.09 -10.73
CA LYS A 42 5.19 2.75 -9.49
C LYS A 42 4.30 1.86 -8.63
N GLU A 43 4.88 0.84 -8.02
CA GLU A 43 4.17 0.06 -7.03
C GLU A 43 4.06 0.85 -5.73
N VAL A 44 2.84 1.04 -5.24
CA VAL A 44 2.58 1.76 -3.99
C VAL A 44 1.98 0.83 -2.96
N GLY A 45 2.23 1.10 -1.68
CA GLY A 45 1.65 0.39 -0.56
C GLY A 45 0.71 1.30 0.22
N ILE A 46 -0.47 0.78 0.52
CA ILE A 46 -1.47 1.45 1.35
C ILE A 46 -1.92 0.50 2.46
N ALA A 47 -2.40 1.04 3.55
CA ALA A 47 -2.92 0.23 4.65
C ALA A 47 -4.06 0.95 5.34
N GLY A 48 -5.11 0.21 5.69
CA GLY A 48 -6.24 0.79 6.39
C GLY A 48 -7.35 -0.21 6.59
N ARG A 49 -8.54 0.30 6.89
CA ARG A 49 -9.72 -0.48 7.15
C ARG A 49 -10.56 -0.62 5.90
N VAL A 50 -11.06 -1.83 5.66
CA VAL A 50 -11.97 -2.10 4.54
C VAL A 50 -13.35 -1.55 4.90
N THR A 51 -13.85 -0.61 4.10
CA THR A 51 -15.14 0.04 4.30
C THR A 51 -16.22 -0.52 3.40
N ASP A 52 -15.85 -1.12 2.28
CA ASP A 52 -16.79 -1.74 1.35
C ASP A 52 -16.11 -2.83 0.53
N SER A 53 -16.88 -3.82 0.06
CA SER A 53 -16.36 -4.96 -0.69
C SER A 53 -17.40 -5.45 -1.69
N TYR A 54 -16.95 -5.67 -2.93
CA TYR A 54 -17.75 -6.29 -3.99
C TYR A 54 -16.90 -7.37 -4.65
N GLY A 55 -17.39 -8.60 -4.64
CA GLY A 55 -16.62 -9.69 -5.23
C GLY A 55 -17.51 -10.78 -5.81
N ALA A 56 -17.05 -11.40 -6.88
CA ALA A 56 -17.67 -12.56 -7.50
C ALA A 56 -16.60 -13.36 -8.25
N LEU A 57 -16.61 -14.69 -8.06
CA LEU A 57 -15.75 -15.64 -8.79
C LEU A 57 -14.24 -15.31 -8.65
N GLY A 58 -13.83 -14.89 -7.45
CA GLY A 58 -12.41 -14.60 -7.16
C GLY A 58 -11.90 -13.25 -7.65
N VAL A 59 -12.76 -12.47 -8.31
CA VAL A 59 -12.44 -11.11 -8.79
C VAL A 59 -13.30 -10.12 -8.04
N GLY A 60 -12.80 -8.92 -7.79
CA GLY A 60 -13.60 -7.92 -7.13
C GLY A 60 -12.90 -6.60 -6.90
N ALA A 61 -13.56 -5.78 -6.09
CA ALA A 61 -13.04 -4.51 -5.65
C ALA A 61 -13.42 -4.28 -4.19
N TYR A 62 -12.53 -3.66 -3.44
CA TYR A 62 -12.79 -3.27 -2.06
C TYR A 62 -12.23 -1.89 -1.79
N GLU A 63 -12.87 -1.17 -0.90
CA GLU A 63 -12.48 0.19 -0.52
C GLU A 63 -11.70 0.18 0.78
N ILE A 64 -10.57 0.89 0.81
CA ILE A 64 -9.75 1.07 2.00
C ILE A 64 -9.80 2.53 2.43
N ASP A 65 -9.97 2.74 3.72
CA ASP A 65 -9.88 4.04 4.40
C ASP A 65 -8.69 4.00 5.36
N ASP A 66 -7.69 4.86 5.14
CA ASP A 66 -6.50 4.96 6.00
C ASP A 66 -6.55 6.15 6.97
N GLY A 67 -7.71 6.82 7.06
CA GLY A 67 -7.89 8.03 7.85
C GLY A 67 -7.55 9.32 7.09
N SER A 68 -6.75 9.24 6.05
CA SER A 68 -6.45 10.40 5.18
C SER A 68 -7.36 10.49 3.97
N GLY A 69 -7.93 9.38 3.54
CA GLY A 69 -8.78 9.28 2.37
C GLY A 69 -9.20 7.85 2.11
N ARG A 70 -9.93 7.64 1.03
CA ARG A 70 -10.42 6.33 0.60
C ARG A 70 -10.03 6.07 -0.85
N ILE A 71 -9.73 4.80 -1.15
CA ILE A 71 -9.43 4.36 -2.50
C ILE A 71 -9.98 2.96 -2.72
N TRP A 72 -10.44 2.69 -3.94
CA TRP A 72 -10.84 1.35 -4.35
C TRP A 72 -9.64 0.54 -4.79
N VAL A 73 -9.64 -0.73 -4.44
CA VAL A 73 -8.60 -1.69 -4.80
C VAL A 73 -9.24 -2.77 -5.66
N ALA A 74 -8.74 -2.95 -6.88
CA ALA A 74 -9.15 -4.04 -7.76
C ALA A 74 -8.29 -5.27 -7.45
N THR A 75 -8.93 -6.42 -7.27
CA THR A 75 -8.24 -7.65 -6.88
C THR A 75 -8.71 -8.85 -7.70
N LYS A 76 -7.78 -9.81 -7.90
CA LYS A 76 -8.07 -11.13 -8.47
C LYS A 76 -7.95 -12.24 -7.43
N ARG A 77 -7.85 -11.88 -6.15
CA ARG A 77 -7.59 -12.81 -5.03
C ARG A 77 -8.75 -12.96 -4.08
N GLY A 78 -9.94 -12.50 -4.47
CA GLY A 78 -11.07 -12.39 -3.56
C GLY A 78 -11.00 -11.13 -2.72
N VAL A 79 -12.11 -10.73 -2.13
CA VAL A 79 -12.21 -9.48 -1.37
C VAL A 79 -12.16 -9.76 0.13
N PRO A 80 -11.50 -8.89 0.91
CA PRO A 80 -11.53 -8.99 2.37
C PRO A 80 -12.88 -8.56 2.91
N SER A 81 -13.20 -8.98 4.12
CA SER A 81 -14.43 -8.59 4.79
C SER A 81 -14.42 -7.12 5.20
N ARG A 82 -15.59 -6.49 5.19
CA ARG A 82 -15.75 -5.14 5.74
C ARG A 82 -15.30 -5.11 7.20
N GLY A 83 -14.62 -4.05 7.57
CA GLY A 83 -14.09 -3.88 8.93
C GLY A 83 -12.72 -4.47 9.16
N SER A 84 -12.21 -5.32 8.26
CA SER A 84 -10.86 -5.87 8.40
C SER A 84 -9.80 -4.80 8.10
N HIS A 85 -8.63 -4.96 8.73
CA HIS A 85 -7.47 -4.13 8.46
C HIS A 85 -6.55 -4.86 7.50
N VAL A 86 -6.17 -4.20 6.42
CA VAL A 86 -5.31 -4.80 5.39
C VAL A 86 -4.21 -3.83 4.96
N GLY A 87 -3.10 -4.40 4.52
CA GLY A 87 -2.11 -3.68 3.75
C GLY A 87 -2.13 -4.21 2.32
N ALA A 88 -2.25 -3.34 1.34
CA ALA A 88 -2.29 -3.71 -0.07
C ALA A 88 -1.19 -3.00 -0.85
N LYS A 89 -0.60 -3.71 -1.80
CA LYS A 89 0.37 -3.15 -2.75
C LYS A 89 -0.19 -3.28 -4.15
N GLY A 90 0.13 -2.34 -4.99
CA GLY A 90 -0.27 -2.40 -6.38
C GLY A 90 0.07 -1.15 -7.16
N TYR A 91 -0.49 -1.08 -8.36
CA TYR A 91 -0.28 0.02 -9.29
C TYR A 91 -1.53 0.85 -9.44
N ILE A 92 -1.37 2.16 -9.61
CA ILE A 92 -2.48 3.09 -9.76
C ILE A 92 -2.96 3.09 -11.22
N HIS A 93 -4.26 2.92 -11.39
CA HIS A 93 -4.94 2.98 -12.69
C HIS A 93 -6.15 3.90 -12.62
N ASN A 94 -6.52 4.48 -13.75
CA ASN A 94 -7.74 5.25 -13.91
C ASN A 94 -8.74 4.48 -14.78
N GLY A 95 -10.04 4.56 -14.43
CA GLY A 95 -11.10 4.03 -15.29
C GLY A 95 -11.32 2.53 -15.17
N PHE A 96 -11.35 1.98 -13.98
CA PHE A 96 -11.65 0.57 -13.73
C PHE A 96 -13.18 0.36 -13.73
N ASN A 97 -13.64 -0.69 -14.44
CA ASN A 97 -15.05 -1.10 -14.46
C ASN A 97 -15.20 -2.51 -13.85
N PHE A 98 -16.17 -2.66 -12.94
CA PHE A 98 -16.49 -3.94 -12.34
C PHE A 98 -17.99 -4.01 -12.04
N ALA A 99 -18.65 -5.11 -12.45
CA ALA A 99 -20.06 -5.38 -12.21
C ALA A 99 -20.99 -4.24 -12.65
N GLY A 100 -20.70 -3.63 -13.80
CA GLY A 100 -21.48 -2.51 -14.36
C GLY A 100 -21.23 -1.18 -13.69
N ARG A 101 -20.36 -1.12 -12.70
CA ARG A 101 -19.99 0.11 -11.98
C ARG A 101 -18.63 0.60 -12.43
N ARG A 102 -18.53 1.90 -12.64
CA ARG A 102 -17.28 2.56 -13.00
C ARG A 102 -16.63 3.15 -11.76
N PHE A 103 -15.39 2.75 -11.51
CA PHE A 103 -14.54 3.31 -10.46
C PHE A 103 -13.55 4.27 -11.11
N GLY A 104 -13.25 5.38 -10.44
CA GLY A 104 -12.28 6.35 -10.94
C GLY A 104 -10.84 5.87 -10.77
N THR A 105 -10.09 6.49 -9.89
CA THR A 105 -8.74 6.06 -9.53
C THR A 105 -8.80 4.82 -8.67
N VAL A 106 -8.11 3.75 -9.08
CA VAL A 106 -8.04 2.51 -8.33
C VAL A 106 -6.60 2.05 -8.19
N LEU A 107 -6.35 1.25 -7.15
CA LEU A 107 -5.11 0.51 -7.01
C LEU A 107 -5.36 -0.93 -7.49
N GLU A 108 -4.64 -1.36 -8.52
CA GLU A 108 -4.67 -2.75 -8.97
C GLU A 108 -3.73 -3.56 -8.09
N GLU A 109 -4.29 -4.46 -7.29
CA GLU A 109 -3.56 -5.20 -6.27
C GLU A 109 -2.57 -6.20 -6.86
N THR A 110 -1.33 -6.15 -6.39
CA THR A 110 -0.32 -7.17 -6.67
C THR A 110 -0.06 -8.05 -5.46
N ASP A 111 -0.29 -7.53 -4.24
CA ASP A 111 -0.15 -8.30 -3.00
C ASP A 111 -1.00 -7.69 -1.89
N ARG A 112 -1.36 -8.50 -0.91
CA ARG A 112 -2.17 -8.08 0.23
C ARG A 112 -1.79 -8.85 1.49
N ARG A 113 -1.80 -8.17 2.62
CA ARG A 113 -1.60 -8.77 3.94
C ARG A 113 -2.69 -8.32 4.90
N SER A 114 -3.15 -9.21 5.73
CA SER A 114 -4.01 -8.88 6.88
C SER A 114 -3.19 -8.17 7.95
N ARG A 115 -3.84 -7.24 8.63
CA ARG A 115 -3.22 -6.50 9.72
C ARG A 115 -4.06 -6.52 10.99
#